data_f1c47f6fb16f50d84af1b6fb5a3b2e25
#
_entry.id   f1c47f6fb16f50d84af1b6fb5a3b2e25
#
_cell.length_a   1.000
_cell.length_b   1.000
_cell.length_c   1.000
_cell.angle_alpha   90.00
_cell.angle_beta   90.00
_cell.angle_gamma   90.00
#
_symmetry.space_group_name_H-M   'P 1'
#
loop_
_entity.id
_entity.type
_entity.pdbx_description
1 polymer ?
#
loop_
_entity_poly.entity_id
_entity_poly.type
_entity_poly.pdbx_seq_one_letter_code
_entity_poly.pdbx_strand_id
1 'polypeptide(L)'
;MTNFALKKNKKSMKYCTLIIAFLLFSCGKKEDVLLPKSNITIVKEVQDLSPIYIFFKVEGKDTIAEVNRKSSIISTNWILNIDKRLPLKLVIPEVMKLQEKKRADSAHKNENAENYYSYADSIGKNLSFLPFTKVFYKMEKPTAGSFVVYFGKGKKRVFMGNQEIKISEILKHFYSIKFVKVPDLVFLFDKNMSYEEYIQYKILLQKDVTQNLDTLPVEFIF
;
A
#
# COMPACT_ATOMS: atom_id res chain seq x y z
N MET A 1 45.22 -26.41 -58.56
CA MET A 1 43.87 -25.86 -58.22
C MET A 1 43.14 -26.89 -57.39
N THR A 2 43.18 -26.72 -56.04
CA THR A 2 42.55 -27.65 -55.09
C THR A 2 41.32 -27.01 -54.50
N ASN A 3 40.13 -27.53 -54.88
CA ASN A 3 38.84 -27.14 -54.34
C ASN A 3 38.66 -27.70 -52.91
N PHE A 4 38.68 -26.84 -51.94
CA PHE A 4 38.36 -27.17 -50.55
C PHE A 4 36.86 -27.05 -50.35
N ALA A 5 36.15 -28.17 -50.41
CA ALA A 5 34.71 -28.22 -50.13
C ALA A 5 34.47 -28.18 -48.63
N LEU A 6 33.91 -27.08 -48.13
CA LEU A 6 33.44 -26.93 -46.76
C LEU A 6 32.21 -27.84 -46.52
N LYS A 7 32.44 -28.96 -45.83
CA LYS A 7 31.40 -29.91 -45.42
C LYS A 7 30.62 -29.26 -44.24
N LYS A 8 29.47 -28.66 -44.59
CA LYS A 8 28.58 -27.98 -43.65
C LYS A 8 28.02 -28.98 -42.65
N ASN A 9 28.42 -28.87 -41.37
CA ASN A 9 28.06 -29.77 -40.27
C ASN A 9 26.61 -29.60 -39.83
N LYS A 10 25.67 -30.24 -40.56
CA LYS A 10 24.21 -30.18 -40.33
C LYS A 10 23.75 -30.62 -38.89
N LYS A 11 24.57 -31.39 -38.16
CA LYS A 11 24.27 -31.84 -36.82
C LYS A 11 24.43 -30.73 -35.78
N SER A 12 25.46 -29.89 -35.85
CA SER A 12 25.68 -28.78 -34.92
C SER A 12 24.60 -27.73 -34.95
N MET A 13 24.02 -27.46 -36.12
CA MET A 13 22.98 -26.44 -36.30
C MET A 13 21.63 -26.84 -35.67
N LYS A 14 21.33 -28.15 -35.54
CA LYS A 14 20.09 -28.64 -34.86
C LYS A 14 20.15 -28.44 -33.35
N TYR A 15 21.29 -28.54 -32.72
CA TYR A 15 21.47 -28.32 -31.29
C TYR A 15 21.47 -26.83 -30.94
N CYS A 16 22.00 -25.95 -31.80
CA CYS A 16 21.91 -24.49 -31.60
C CYS A 16 20.44 -23.99 -31.65
N THR A 17 19.63 -24.52 -32.58
CA THR A 17 18.20 -24.17 -32.64
C THR A 17 17.41 -24.66 -31.40
N LEU A 18 17.75 -25.81 -30.85
CA LEU A 18 17.15 -26.35 -29.65
C LEU A 18 17.50 -25.52 -28.42
N ILE A 19 18.76 -25.08 -28.29
CA ILE A 19 19.22 -24.22 -27.19
C ILE A 19 18.55 -22.84 -27.26
N ILE A 20 18.40 -22.26 -28.45
CA ILE A 20 17.69 -20.98 -28.63
C ILE A 20 16.21 -21.11 -28.26
N ALA A 21 15.56 -22.23 -28.60
CA ALA A 21 14.17 -22.50 -28.21
C ALA A 21 14.01 -22.60 -26.67
N PHE A 22 14.96 -23.22 -25.95
CA PHE A 22 14.93 -23.27 -24.50
C PHE A 22 15.13 -21.90 -23.82
N LEU A 23 15.91 -21.00 -24.42
CA LEU A 23 16.11 -19.65 -23.90
C LEU A 23 14.85 -18.78 -24.04
N LEU A 24 13.97 -19.06 -24.99
CA LEU A 24 12.73 -18.32 -25.18
C LEU A 24 11.62 -18.71 -24.17
N PHE A 25 11.74 -19.86 -23.48
CA PHE A 25 10.80 -20.27 -22.43
C PHE A 25 11.20 -19.79 -21.03
N SER A 26 12.30 -19.07 -20.86
CA SER A 26 12.73 -18.48 -19.59
C SER A 26 12.01 -17.17 -19.27
N CYS A 27 10.79 -16.97 -19.74
CA CYS A 27 9.96 -15.85 -19.30
C CYS A 27 9.36 -16.23 -17.95
N GLY A 28 10.06 -15.92 -16.86
CA GLY A 28 9.53 -16.02 -15.50
C GLY A 28 8.21 -15.27 -15.42
N LYS A 29 7.22 -15.81 -14.69
CA LYS A 29 5.96 -15.13 -14.42
C LYS A 29 6.29 -13.76 -13.82
N LYS A 30 6.03 -12.70 -14.57
CA LYS A 30 6.15 -11.34 -14.09
C LYS A 30 5.04 -11.14 -13.04
N GLU A 31 5.43 -10.92 -11.81
CA GLU A 31 4.48 -10.61 -10.74
C GLU A 31 4.07 -9.14 -10.91
N ASP A 32 2.79 -8.91 -11.15
CA ASP A 32 2.22 -7.58 -11.32
C ASP A 32 1.48 -7.16 -10.04
N VAL A 33 1.65 -5.89 -9.63
CA VAL A 33 0.88 -5.26 -8.56
C VAL A 33 -0.15 -4.32 -9.19
N LEU A 34 -1.41 -4.57 -8.93
CA LEU A 34 -2.50 -3.68 -9.33
C LEU A 34 -2.67 -2.59 -8.27
N LEU A 35 -2.25 -1.36 -8.56
CA LEU A 35 -2.34 -0.25 -7.62
C LEU A 35 -3.77 0.27 -7.46
N PRO A 36 -4.14 0.80 -6.27
CA PRO A 36 -5.35 1.60 -6.08
C PRO A 36 -5.40 2.77 -7.05
N LYS A 37 -6.61 3.28 -7.34
CA LYS A 37 -6.82 4.41 -8.23
C LYS A 37 -7.51 5.56 -7.50
N SER A 38 -7.10 6.80 -7.82
CA SER A 38 -7.77 8.02 -7.39
C SER A 38 -7.69 9.07 -8.49
N ASN A 39 -8.53 10.10 -8.39
CA ASN A 39 -8.50 11.32 -9.19
C ASN A 39 -7.96 12.53 -8.41
N ILE A 40 -7.36 12.29 -7.26
CA ILE A 40 -6.78 13.30 -6.38
C ILE A 40 -5.30 12.99 -6.21
N THR A 41 -4.43 13.95 -6.46
CA THR A 41 -2.99 13.88 -6.20
C THR A 41 -2.69 14.48 -4.84
N ILE A 42 -2.09 13.72 -3.92
CA ILE A 42 -1.61 14.24 -2.62
C ILE A 42 -0.14 14.65 -2.73
N VAL A 43 0.75 13.71 -3.05
CA VAL A 43 2.16 14.00 -3.33
C VAL A 43 2.47 13.49 -4.72
N LYS A 44 3.01 14.36 -5.57
CA LYS A 44 3.25 14.06 -6.99
C LYS A 44 4.55 13.30 -7.21
N GLU A 45 5.57 13.58 -6.42
CA GLU A 45 6.92 13.04 -6.61
C GLU A 45 7.59 12.80 -5.26
N VAL A 46 8.34 11.72 -5.14
CA VAL A 46 9.18 11.39 -3.99
C VAL A 46 10.56 11.04 -4.51
N GLN A 47 11.58 11.73 -3.97
CA GLN A 47 12.99 11.49 -4.31
C GLN A 47 13.63 10.53 -3.31
N ASP A 48 14.82 10.02 -3.62
CA ASP A 48 15.60 9.11 -2.75
C ASP A 48 14.73 7.97 -2.18
N LEU A 49 14.15 7.17 -3.07
CA LEU A 49 13.16 6.17 -2.73
C LEU A 49 13.63 4.73 -2.88
N SER A 50 13.10 3.85 -2.03
CA SER A 50 13.21 2.39 -2.16
C SER A 50 11.83 1.77 -2.30
N PRO A 51 11.55 1.04 -3.40
CA PRO A 51 10.25 0.39 -3.57
C PRO A 51 10.16 -0.90 -2.75
N ILE A 52 9.01 -1.10 -2.13
CA ILE A 52 8.59 -2.33 -1.47
C ILE A 52 7.28 -2.77 -2.13
N TYR A 53 7.15 -4.04 -2.43
CA TYR A 53 5.95 -4.58 -3.07
C TYR A 53 5.23 -5.54 -2.14
N ILE A 54 3.90 -5.47 -2.11
CA ILE A 54 3.04 -6.44 -1.45
C ILE A 54 2.08 -6.99 -2.50
N PHE A 55 2.35 -8.22 -2.93
CA PHE A 55 1.63 -8.90 -4.01
C PHE A 55 0.39 -9.63 -3.49
N PHE A 56 -0.64 -9.65 -4.32
CA PHE A 56 -1.78 -10.55 -4.16
C PHE A 56 -1.42 -11.92 -4.72
N LYS A 57 -1.33 -12.92 -3.85
CA LYS A 57 -1.03 -14.30 -4.23
C LYS A 57 -2.13 -15.23 -3.74
N VAL A 58 -2.40 -16.27 -4.51
CA VAL A 58 -3.33 -17.34 -4.15
C VAL A 58 -2.54 -18.61 -3.93
N GLU A 59 -2.63 -19.18 -2.74
CA GLU A 59 -2.07 -20.47 -2.38
C GLU A 59 -3.20 -21.45 -2.00
N GLY A 60 -3.49 -22.40 -2.88
CA GLY A 60 -4.63 -23.26 -2.71
C GLY A 60 -5.95 -22.49 -2.75
N LYS A 61 -6.67 -22.43 -1.62
CA LYS A 61 -7.91 -21.66 -1.45
C LYS A 61 -7.72 -20.32 -0.74
N ASP A 62 -6.51 -20.06 -0.25
CA ASP A 62 -6.23 -18.90 0.58
C ASP A 62 -5.58 -17.76 -0.22
N THR A 63 -5.90 -16.55 0.16
CA THR A 63 -5.23 -15.36 -0.32
C THR A 63 -4.16 -14.95 0.68
N ILE A 64 -2.97 -14.67 0.20
CA ILE A 64 -1.86 -14.17 1.02
C ILE A 64 -1.32 -12.84 0.49
N ALA A 65 -0.72 -12.05 1.38
CA ALA A 65 0.03 -10.83 1.06
C ALA A 65 1.53 -11.18 1.04
N GLU A 66 2.11 -11.34 -0.14
CA GLU A 66 3.54 -11.64 -0.28
C GLU A 66 4.37 -10.37 -0.34
N VAL A 67 5.28 -10.20 0.63
CA VAL A 67 6.12 -9.01 0.74
C VAL A 67 7.46 -9.20 0.05
N ASN A 68 7.76 -8.33 -0.92
CA ASN A 68 9.07 -8.24 -1.54
C ASN A 68 9.73 -6.90 -1.17
N ARG A 69 10.80 -6.97 -0.35
CA ARG A 69 11.58 -5.83 0.13
C ARG A 69 13.07 -5.92 -0.22
N LYS A 70 13.43 -6.70 -1.24
CA LYS A 70 14.84 -6.95 -1.60
C LYS A 70 15.63 -5.69 -1.89
N SER A 71 14.97 -4.65 -2.40
CA SER A 71 15.59 -3.36 -2.75
C SER A 71 15.37 -2.27 -1.69
N SER A 72 14.92 -2.61 -0.47
CA SER A 72 14.66 -1.59 0.56
C SER A 72 15.95 -1.18 1.26
N ILE A 73 16.25 0.12 1.24
CA ILE A 73 17.36 0.76 1.96
C ILE A 73 16.77 1.54 3.13
N ILE A 74 17.29 1.36 4.34
CA ILE A 74 16.69 1.90 5.57
C ILE A 74 16.71 3.44 5.62
N SER A 75 17.72 4.06 5.05
CA SER A 75 17.92 5.52 5.05
C SER A 75 17.10 6.28 4.01
N THR A 76 16.45 5.59 3.06
CA THR A 76 15.67 6.22 1.99
C THR A 76 14.18 6.27 2.30
N ASN A 77 13.42 7.06 1.54
CA ASN A 77 11.95 7.03 1.57
C ASN A 77 11.43 5.67 1.09
N TRP A 78 10.52 5.05 1.83
CA TRP A 78 9.93 3.77 1.42
C TRP A 78 8.61 3.98 0.69
N ILE A 79 8.52 3.46 -0.53
CA ILE A 79 7.30 3.45 -1.32
C ILE A 79 6.69 2.05 -1.28
N LEU A 80 5.56 1.90 -0.62
CA LEU A 80 4.83 0.64 -0.57
C LEU A 80 3.85 0.55 -1.74
N ASN A 81 4.18 -0.35 -2.67
CA ASN A 81 3.34 -0.70 -3.82
C ASN A 81 2.51 -1.93 -3.44
N ILE A 82 1.26 -1.73 -3.08
CA ILE A 82 0.40 -2.78 -2.52
C ILE A 82 -0.73 -3.09 -3.48
N ASP A 83 -0.97 -4.38 -3.72
CA ASP A 83 -2.06 -4.80 -4.59
C ASP A 83 -3.43 -4.44 -4.00
N LYS A 84 -4.21 -3.72 -4.78
CA LYS A 84 -5.50 -3.15 -4.39
C LYS A 84 -6.57 -4.17 -3.99
N ARG A 85 -6.42 -5.43 -4.39
CA ARG A 85 -7.36 -6.53 -4.12
C ARG A 85 -7.23 -7.10 -2.71
N LEU A 86 -6.08 -6.89 -2.06
CA LEU A 86 -5.80 -7.43 -0.74
C LEU A 86 -6.73 -6.83 0.32
N PRO A 87 -7.32 -7.65 1.21
CA PRO A 87 -8.05 -7.13 2.36
C PRO A 87 -7.11 -6.58 3.43
N LEU A 88 -7.56 -5.58 4.20
CA LEU A 88 -6.73 -4.91 5.22
C LEU A 88 -6.18 -5.87 6.27
N LYS A 89 -6.92 -6.91 6.65
CA LYS A 89 -6.46 -7.94 7.59
C LYS A 89 -5.17 -8.66 7.15
N LEU A 90 -4.85 -8.66 5.86
CA LEU A 90 -3.60 -9.23 5.32
C LEU A 90 -2.53 -8.15 5.10
N VAL A 91 -2.94 -6.95 4.70
CA VAL A 91 -2.01 -5.85 4.38
C VAL A 91 -1.44 -5.22 5.64
N ILE A 92 -2.30 -4.82 6.59
CA ILE A 92 -1.88 -3.99 7.72
C ILE A 92 -0.87 -4.68 8.64
N PRO A 93 -0.97 -5.99 8.96
CA PRO A 93 0.08 -6.66 9.71
C PRO A 93 1.47 -6.58 9.06
N GLU A 94 1.54 -6.68 7.73
CA GLU A 94 2.81 -6.56 7.01
C GLU A 94 3.32 -5.12 7.01
N VAL A 95 2.44 -4.13 6.86
CA VAL A 95 2.78 -2.70 6.98
C VAL A 95 3.31 -2.38 8.37
N MET A 96 2.69 -2.89 9.44
CA MET A 96 3.14 -2.71 10.82
C MET A 96 4.56 -3.25 11.02
N LYS A 97 4.86 -4.47 10.55
CA LYS A 97 6.20 -5.06 10.59
C LYS A 97 7.24 -4.19 9.84
N LEU A 98 6.87 -3.65 8.69
CA LEU A 98 7.73 -2.75 7.91
C LEU A 98 7.97 -1.43 8.64
N GLN A 99 6.93 -0.83 9.24
CA GLN A 99 7.07 0.39 10.03
C GLN A 99 7.93 0.17 11.28
N GLU A 100 7.73 -0.94 11.98
CA GLU A 100 8.53 -1.30 13.16
C GLU A 100 10.01 -1.44 12.77
N LYS A 101 10.31 -2.15 11.69
CA LYS A 101 11.68 -2.25 11.15
C LYS A 101 12.26 -0.89 10.81
N LYS A 102 11.47 0.01 10.19
CA LYS A 102 11.91 1.35 9.81
C LYS A 102 12.17 2.25 11.03
N ARG A 103 11.35 2.10 12.09
CA ARG A 103 11.47 2.87 13.35
C ARG A 103 12.56 2.34 14.28
N ALA A 104 12.96 1.07 14.13
CA ALA A 104 14.02 0.48 14.93
C ALA A 104 15.30 1.31 14.82
N ASP A 105 15.98 1.45 15.96
CA ASP A 105 17.24 2.17 16.00
C ASP A 105 18.32 1.44 15.18
N SER A 106 19.00 2.19 14.31
CA SER A 106 20.10 1.66 13.51
C SER A 106 21.10 2.77 13.20
N ALA A 107 22.38 2.41 13.07
CA ALA A 107 23.46 3.35 12.76
C ALA A 107 23.26 4.08 11.40
N HIS A 108 22.40 3.58 10.52
CA HIS A 108 22.15 4.14 9.18
C HIS A 108 20.74 4.73 9.05
N LYS A 109 20.04 4.98 10.16
CA LYS A 109 18.70 5.57 10.14
C LYS A 109 18.76 7.03 9.71
N ASN A 110 17.87 7.39 8.80
CA ASN A 110 17.61 8.78 8.43
C ASN A 110 16.25 9.19 9.01
N GLU A 111 16.26 10.09 10.00
CA GLU A 111 15.04 10.57 10.68
C GLU A 111 14.10 11.35 9.74
N ASN A 112 14.63 11.90 8.64
CA ASN A 112 13.84 12.62 7.64
C ASN A 112 13.24 11.70 6.58
N ALA A 113 13.60 10.40 6.57
CA ALA A 113 13.07 9.45 5.60
C ALA A 113 11.65 9.02 5.99
N GLU A 114 10.75 9.18 5.04
CA GLU A 114 9.32 8.91 5.22
C GLU A 114 8.86 7.63 4.54
N ASN A 115 7.62 7.21 4.84
CA ASN A 115 6.95 6.09 4.23
C ASN A 115 5.71 6.58 3.47
N TYR A 116 5.52 6.05 2.25
CA TYR A 116 4.43 6.42 1.37
C TYR A 116 3.73 5.18 0.82
N TYR A 117 2.41 5.26 0.70
CA TYR A 117 1.63 4.37 -0.16
C TYR A 117 1.59 4.94 -1.57
N SER A 118 1.81 4.10 -2.58
CA SER A 118 1.62 4.49 -3.97
C SER A 118 0.20 4.18 -4.45
N TYR A 119 -0.31 5.01 -5.34
CA TYR A 119 -1.55 4.79 -6.07
C TYR A 119 -1.47 5.44 -7.45
N ALA A 120 -2.33 5.00 -8.38
CA ALA A 120 -2.41 5.55 -9.71
C ALA A 120 -3.34 6.77 -9.73
N ASP A 121 -2.82 7.92 -10.17
CA ASP A 121 -3.62 9.07 -10.50
C ASP A 121 -4.27 8.88 -11.88
N SER A 122 -5.60 8.73 -11.88
CA SER A 122 -6.37 8.46 -13.10
C SER A 122 -6.44 9.65 -14.05
N ILE A 123 -6.26 10.88 -13.55
CA ILE A 123 -6.29 12.11 -14.35
C ILE A 123 -4.89 12.45 -14.83
N GLY A 124 -3.91 12.51 -13.93
CA GLY A 124 -2.53 12.81 -14.26
C GLY A 124 -1.78 11.71 -15.00
N LYS A 125 -2.34 10.49 -15.06
CA LYS A 125 -1.76 9.28 -15.70
C LYS A 125 -0.36 8.94 -15.19
N ASN A 126 -0.08 9.23 -13.91
CA ASN A 126 1.17 8.97 -13.22
C ASN A 126 0.92 8.36 -11.84
N LEU A 127 1.99 8.02 -11.15
CA LEU A 127 1.92 7.63 -9.75
C LEU A 127 1.72 8.87 -8.88
N SER A 128 1.00 8.65 -7.79
CA SER A 128 0.88 9.58 -6.67
C SER A 128 1.14 8.87 -5.37
N PHE A 129 1.49 9.64 -4.33
CA PHE A 129 1.95 9.10 -3.07
C PHE A 129 1.18 9.69 -1.91
N LEU A 130 0.91 8.84 -0.91
CA LEU A 130 0.18 9.21 0.31
C LEU A 130 1.08 8.94 1.52
N PRO A 131 1.51 9.96 2.27
CA PRO A 131 2.37 9.76 3.43
C PRO A 131 1.65 9.03 4.56
N PHE A 132 2.36 8.08 5.23
CA PHE A 132 1.81 7.36 6.36
C PHE A 132 2.84 7.11 7.49
N THR A 133 3.97 7.77 7.48
CA THR A 133 5.05 7.60 8.47
C THR A 133 4.55 7.76 9.90
N LYS A 134 3.67 8.73 10.13
CA LYS A 134 3.12 9.08 11.45
C LYS A 134 1.81 8.35 11.79
N VAL A 135 1.35 7.43 10.92
CA VAL A 135 0.14 6.64 11.17
C VAL A 135 0.50 5.44 12.04
N PHE A 136 -0.31 5.20 13.08
CA PHE A 136 -0.21 4.05 13.95
C PHE A 136 -1.42 3.15 13.78
N TYR A 137 -1.18 1.85 13.64
CA TYR A 137 -2.22 0.84 13.43
C TYR A 137 -2.41 -0.03 14.66
N LYS A 138 -3.65 -0.46 14.91
CA LYS A 138 -4.02 -1.46 15.91
C LYS A 138 -4.98 -2.48 15.30
N MET A 139 -4.68 -3.78 15.47
CA MET A 139 -5.50 -4.89 14.96
C MET A 139 -6.50 -5.38 16.01
N GLU A 140 -7.13 -4.46 16.70
CA GLU A 140 -8.06 -4.72 17.82
C GLU A 140 -9.24 -3.72 17.79
N LYS A 141 -10.22 -3.91 18.64
CA LYS A 141 -11.29 -2.92 18.83
C LYS A 141 -10.76 -1.68 19.55
N PRO A 142 -11.28 -0.48 19.22
CA PRO A 142 -11.02 0.72 20.00
C PRO A 142 -11.40 0.55 21.47
N THR A 143 -10.66 1.22 22.36
CA THR A 143 -10.93 1.22 23.80
C THR A 143 -12.26 1.94 24.11
N ALA A 144 -12.91 1.50 25.18
CA ALA A 144 -14.12 2.18 25.67
C ALA A 144 -13.80 3.66 25.99
N GLY A 145 -14.67 4.56 25.59
CA GLY A 145 -14.50 6.00 25.76
C GLY A 145 -13.85 6.74 24.60
N SER A 146 -13.34 6.04 23.59
CA SER A 146 -12.89 6.67 22.34
C SER A 146 -14.08 7.12 21.50
N PHE A 147 -13.90 8.19 20.74
CA PHE A 147 -14.86 8.64 19.75
C PHE A 147 -14.54 8.01 18.39
N VAL A 148 -15.35 7.03 18.01
CA VAL A 148 -15.05 6.17 16.87
C VAL A 148 -15.72 6.69 15.60
N VAL A 149 -14.91 6.90 14.55
CA VAL A 149 -15.38 7.06 13.18
C VAL A 149 -15.16 5.75 12.45
N TYR A 150 -16.24 5.07 12.06
CA TYR A 150 -16.20 3.78 11.40
C TYR A 150 -16.31 3.90 9.89
N PHE A 151 -15.39 3.26 9.19
CA PHE A 151 -15.31 3.16 7.73
C PHE A 151 -15.70 1.74 7.29
N GLY A 152 -16.91 1.61 6.76
CA GLY A 152 -17.48 0.32 6.34
C GLY A 152 -17.01 -0.10 4.95
N LYS A 153 -16.95 -1.42 4.73
CA LYS A 153 -16.68 -2.03 3.43
C LYS A 153 -17.83 -1.77 2.44
N GLY A 154 -17.51 -1.52 1.18
CA GLY A 154 -18.41 -1.71 0.03
C GLY A 154 -19.25 -0.51 -0.38
N LYS A 155 -19.34 0.60 0.37
CA LYS A 155 -20.22 1.71 0.01
C LYS A 155 -19.69 3.12 0.28
N LYS A 156 -18.43 3.30 0.58
CA LYS A 156 -17.85 4.61 0.98
C LYS A 156 -18.64 5.27 2.12
N ARG A 157 -19.17 4.45 3.02
CA ARG A 157 -19.97 4.91 4.15
C ARG A 157 -19.11 5.15 5.36
N VAL A 158 -19.32 6.29 5.99
CA VAL A 158 -18.65 6.67 7.23
C VAL A 158 -19.73 6.84 8.30
N PHE A 159 -19.50 6.25 9.47
CA PHE A 159 -20.44 6.29 10.58
C PHE A 159 -19.77 6.89 11.82
N MET A 160 -20.50 7.76 12.50
CA MET A 160 -20.18 8.25 13.84
C MET A 160 -21.34 7.84 14.77
N GLY A 161 -21.10 6.86 15.64
CA GLY A 161 -22.17 6.16 16.34
C GLY A 161 -23.11 5.46 15.36
N ASN A 162 -24.40 5.77 15.43
CA ASN A 162 -25.42 5.20 14.54
C ASN A 162 -25.74 6.10 13.33
N GLN A 163 -25.07 7.23 13.18
CA GLN A 163 -25.34 8.19 12.14
C GLN A 163 -24.35 8.07 10.98
N GLU A 164 -24.86 7.94 9.75
CA GLU A 164 -24.07 8.03 8.53
C GLU A 164 -23.76 9.49 8.23
N ILE A 165 -22.48 9.81 8.00
CA ILE A 165 -22.00 11.17 7.70
C ILE A 165 -21.08 11.17 6.49
N LYS A 166 -20.84 12.36 5.93
CA LYS A 166 -19.80 12.55 4.90
C LYS A 166 -18.44 12.76 5.56
N ILE A 167 -17.38 12.32 4.87
CA ILE A 167 -15.99 12.48 5.36
C ILE A 167 -15.68 13.95 5.66
N SER A 168 -16.07 14.87 4.77
CA SER A 168 -15.87 16.32 4.96
C SER A 168 -16.60 16.91 6.17
N GLU A 169 -17.55 16.20 6.75
CA GLU A 169 -18.34 16.64 7.91
C GLU A 169 -17.83 16.06 9.23
N ILE A 170 -16.84 15.15 9.21
CA ILE A 170 -16.32 14.48 10.42
C ILE A 170 -15.95 15.49 11.51
N LEU A 171 -15.08 16.44 11.20
CA LEU A 171 -14.60 17.42 12.20
C LEU A 171 -15.72 18.33 12.66
N LYS A 172 -16.57 18.82 11.75
CA LYS A 172 -17.72 19.64 12.10
C LYS A 172 -18.63 18.91 13.07
N HIS A 173 -18.92 17.63 12.79
CA HIS A 173 -19.77 16.82 13.66
C HIS A 173 -19.09 16.54 15.00
N PHE A 174 -17.81 16.17 15.02
CA PHE A 174 -17.04 15.94 16.24
C PHE A 174 -17.03 17.16 17.16
N TYR A 175 -16.70 18.34 16.63
CA TYR A 175 -16.66 19.57 17.43
C TYR A 175 -18.03 20.15 17.79
N SER A 176 -19.12 19.70 17.15
CA SER A 176 -20.48 20.11 17.54
C SER A 176 -20.99 19.41 18.80
N ILE A 177 -20.35 18.30 19.20
CA ILE A 177 -20.73 17.54 20.38
C ILE A 177 -20.09 18.17 21.63
N LYS A 178 -20.93 18.45 22.64
CA LYS A 178 -20.45 18.91 23.93
C LYS A 178 -19.99 17.72 24.77
N PHE A 179 -18.68 17.51 24.85
CA PHE A 179 -18.10 16.48 25.72
C PHE A 179 -17.80 17.06 27.12
N VAL A 180 -18.02 16.27 28.17
CA VAL A 180 -17.53 16.58 29.53
C VAL A 180 -16.00 16.53 29.55
N LYS A 181 -15.44 15.52 28.86
CA LYS A 181 -14.01 15.37 28.58
C LYS A 181 -13.88 14.99 27.12
N VAL A 182 -13.10 15.73 26.34
CA VAL A 182 -12.89 15.44 24.91
C VAL A 182 -12.26 14.06 24.77
N PRO A 183 -12.93 13.10 24.14
CA PRO A 183 -12.40 11.76 23.91
C PRO A 183 -11.37 11.75 22.78
N ASP A 184 -10.53 10.73 22.76
CA ASP A 184 -9.64 10.50 21.62
C ASP A 184 -10.45 10.15 20.37
N LEU A 185 -10.26 10.92 19.31
CA LEU A 185 -10.82 10.61 18.00
C LEU A 185 -10.02 9.46 17.41
N VAL A 186 -10.70 8.38 17.04
CA VAL A 186 -10.06 7.21 16.43
C VAL A 186 -10.77 6.79 15.15
N PHE A 187 -10.04 6.26 14.19
CA PHE A 187 -10.56 5.74 12.94
C PHE A 187 -10.59 4.21 12.98
N LEU A 188 -11.75 3.64 12.71
CA LEU A 188 -11.96 2.19 12.65
C LEU A 188 -12.32 1.77 11.23
N PHE A 189 -11.48 0.97 10.61
CA PHE A 189 -11.70 0.41 9.28
C PHE A 189 -12.08 -1.06 9.36
N ASP A 190 -13.04 -1.49 8.54
CA ASP A 190 -13.43 -2.89 8.40
C ASP A 190 -12.22 -3.71 7.90
N LYS A 191 -11.82 -4.72 8.65
CA LYS A 191 -10.67 -5.59 8.32
C LYS A 191 -10.80 -6.34 7.00
N ASN A 192 -12.02 -6.53 6.49
CA ASN A 192 -12.28 -7.18 5.21
C ASN A 192 -12.42 -6.18 4.05
N MET A 193 -12.26 -4.88 4.32
CA MET A 193 -12.19 -3.84 3.29
C MET A 193 -11.00 -4.11 2.37
N SER A 194 -11.16 -3.85 1.07
CA SER A 194 -10.06 -3.91 0.12
C SER A 194 -9.07 -2.77 0.34
N TYR A 195 -7.81 -3.01 0.03
CA TYR A 195 -6.79 -1.95 0.08
C TYR A 195 -7.13 -0.77 -0.85
N GLU A 196 -7.82 -1.01 -1.98
CA GLU A 196 -8.30 0.05 -2.85
C GLU A 196 -9.27 1.00 -2.13
N GLU A 197 -10.28 0.44 -1.44
CA GLU A 197 -11.25 1.25 -0.69
C GLU A 197 -10.57 2.03 0.45
N TYR A 198 -9.66 1.38 1.18
CA TYR A 198 -8.90 2.02 2.26
C TYR A 198 -8.10 3.23 1.74
N ILE A 199 -7.35 3.09 0.65
CA ILE A 199 -6.58 4.20 0.08
C ILE A 199 -7.50 5.35 -0.37
N GLN A 200 -8.67 5.04 -0.95
CA GLN A 200 -9.64 6.06 -1.32
C GLN A 200 -10.15 6.84 -0.11
N TYR A 201 -10.46 6.16 1.01
CA TYR A 201 -10.80 6.84 2.27
C TYR A 201 -9.64 7.69 2.79
N LYS A 202 -8.43 7.14 2.80
CA LYS A 202 -7.24 7.85 3.29
C LYS A 202 -6.95 9.13 2.51
N ILE A 203 -7.10 9.11 1.19
CA ILE A 203 -6.91 10.29 0.33
C ILE A 203 -7.94 11.37 0.68
N LEU A 204 -9.21 11.01 0.87
CA LEU A 204 -10.26 11.97 1.27
C LEU A 204 -10.02 12.49 2.69
N LEU A 205 -9.64 11.63 3.64
CA LEU A 205 -9.27 12.04 4.99
C LEU A 205 -8.07 13.00 4.99
N GLN A 206 -7.04 12.72 4.20
CA GLN A 206 -5.87 13.60 4.07
C GLN A 206 -6.27 14.98 3.56
N LYS A 207 -7.19 15.03 2.59
CA LYS A 207 -7.66 16.28 2.01
C LYS A 207 -8.57 17.07 2.96
N ASP A 208 -9.53 16.42 3.61
CA ASP A 208 -10.67 17.08 4.24
C ASP A 208 -10.57 17.12 5.78
N VAL A 209 -9.76 16.26 6.39
CA VAL A 209 -9.76 16.03 7.84
C VAL A 209 -8.38 16.19 8.46
N THR A 210 -7.40 15.38 8.05
CA THR A 210 -6.12 15.25 8.77
C THR A 210 -5.24 16.48 8.67
N GLN A 211 -5.42 17.33 7.68
CA GLN A 211 -4.69 18.62 7.57
C GLN A 211 -5.08 19.62 8.68
N ASN A 212 -6.22 19.40 9.34
CA ASN A 212 -6.76 20.28 10.37
C ASN A 212 -6.66 19.65 11.77
N LEU A 213 -5.85 18.60 11.93
CA LEU A 213 -5.61 17.92 13.20
C LEU A 213 -4.17 18.09 13.64
N ASP A 214 -3.94 18.44 14.91
CA ASP A 214 -2.60 18.53 15.51
C ASP A 214 -1.92 17.16 15.56
N THR A 215 -2.71 16.11 15.80
CA THR A 215 -2.24 14.71 15.83
C THR A 215 -3.12 13.84 14.97
N LEU A 216 -2.49 12.88 14.26
CA LEU A 216 -3.25 11.91 13.47
C LEU A 216 -3.96 10.91 14.41
N PRO A 217 -5.25 10.62 14.16
CA PRO A 217 -5.96 9.57 14.88
C PRO A 217 -5.29 8.20 14.70
N VAL A 218 -5.31 7.39 15.76
CA VAL A 218 -4.90 5.99 15.67
C VAL A 218 -5.91 5.24 14.79
N GLU A 219 -5.41 4.40 13.91
CA GLU A 219 -6.22 3.59 13.01
C GLU A 219 -6.38 2.17 13.53
N PHE A 220 -7.61 1.79 13.77
CA PHE A 220 -8.01 0.45 14.17
C PHE A 220 -8.50 -0.34 12.96
N ILE A 221 -8.09 -1.61 12.87
CA ILE A 221 -8.49 -2.52 11.80
C ILE A 221 -9.18 -3.73 12.44
N PHE A 222 -10.52 -3.78 12.34
CA PHE A 222 -11.27 -4.83 13.05
C PHE A 222 -12.53 -5.32 12.32
#